data_347bb8126fa1d24cf82c62124c3e7ea5
#
_entry.id   347bb8126fa1d24cf82c62124c3e7ea5
#
_cell.length_a   1.000
_cell.length_b   1.000
_cell.length_c   1.000
_cell.angle_alpha   90.00
_cell.angle_beta   90.00
_cell.angle_gamma   90.00
#
_symmetry.space_group_name_H-M   'P 1'
#
loop_
_entity.id
_entity.type
_entity.pdbx_description
1 polymer ?
#
loop_
_entity_poly.entity_id
_entity_poly.type
_entity_poly.pdbx_seq_one_letter_code
_entity_poly.pdbx_strand_id
1 'polypeptide(L)'
;MQEMFEKLGLFYLGKDVDKQSMEATEALTLLKNKNFTTHAAIIGMTGSGKTGLGVGIIEEAAIDNIPSIIIDPKGDMGDLCLTDPSFSPETFEPWVTDEAKSKEAEPQAYAKKISTVWKEGIESWGQSTDRVQKFHDVKKTIYTPGSSAGVSINVMSSLEVPPAQILEDSDTFASYLKSTTTSLLSLVGINADPLESKEYILLAQIITKSWLANEGLSIEGIIGKILNPSFKKIGVLPLDDFYPQNDRFKLATK
;
A
#
# COMPACT_ATOMS: atom_id res chain seq x y z
N MET A 1 -26.49 24.01 1.47
CA MET A 1 -25.48 23.55 2.46
C MET A 1 -24.51 22.54 1.85
N GLN A 2 -24.96 21.58 1.03
CA GLN A 2 -24.11 20.59 0.37
C GLN A 2 -22.91 21.18 -0.39
N GLU A 3 -23.08 22.29 -1.13
CA GLU A 3 -22.01 22.94 -1.89
C GLU A 3 -20.85 23.52 -1.04
N MET A 4 -21.04 23.65 0.26
CA MET A 4 -19.98 24.18 1.15
C MET A 4 -18.89 23.13 1.47
N PHE A 5 -19.24 21.84 1.48
CA PHE A 5 -18.33 20.74 1.79
C PHE A 5 -17.63 20.19 0.55
N GLU A 6 -18.26 20.28 -0.62
CA GLU A 6 -17.80 19.72 -1.88
C GLU A 6 -17.12 20.78 -2.75
N LYS A 7 -15.97 21.29 -2.31
CA LYS A 7 -15.15 22.20 -3.11
C LYS A 7 -13.94 21.47 -3.67
N LEU A 8 -13.94 21.23 -4.98
CA LEU A 8 -12.80 20.60 -5.66
C LEU A 8 -11.48 21.27 -5.26
N GLY A 9 -10.54 20.44 -4.83
CA GLY A 9 -9.23 20.90 -4.36
C GLY A 9 -9.17 21.34 -2.89
N LEU A 10 -10.25 21.17 -2.13
CA LEU A 10 -10.30 21.39 -0.69
C LEU A 10 -10.78 20.12 0.01
N PHE A 11 -9.97 19.60 0.92
CA PHE A 11 -10.33 18.47 1.78
C PHE A 11 -11.05 18.98 3.02
N TYR A 12 -12.24 18.45 3.29
CA TYR A 12 -12.98 18.70 4.52
C TYR A 12 -12.45 17.76 5.61
N LEU A 13 -11.88 18.32 6.66
CA LEU A 13 -11.29 17.57 7.77
C LEU A 13 -12.11 17.64 9.07
N GLY A 14 -13.16 18.44 9.11
CA GLY A 14 -14.00 18.60 10.29
C GLY A 14 -14.47 20.04 10.49
N LYS A 15 -14.88 20.35 11.71
CA LYS A 15 -15.26 21.70 12.16
C LYS A 15 -14.20 22.25 13.09
N ASP A 16 -14.03 23.57 13.09
CA ASP A 16 -13.20 24.24 14.06
C ASP A 16 -13.77 24.10 15.48
N VAL A 17 -12.89 24.03 16.47
CA VAL A 17 -13.28 23.91 17.88
C VAL A 17 -13.02 25.25 18.58
N ASP A 18 -14.02 25.77 19.28
CA ASP A 18 -13.84 26.89 20.17
C ASP A 18 -12.93 26.51 21.33
N LYS A 19 -11.85 27.30 21.54
CA LYS A 19 -10.82 26.97 22.52
C LYS A 19 -11.26 27.15 23.99
N GLN A 20 -12.36 27.88 24.23
CA GLN A 20 -12.85 28.12 25.59
C GLN A 20 -13.91 27.10 25.99
N SER A 21 -14.89 26.85 25.10
CA SER A 21 -15.97 25.89 25.36
C SER A 21 -15.56 24.46 25.02
N MET A 22 -14.52 24.24 24.20
CA MET A 22 -14.13 22.97 23.64
C MET A 22 -15.22 22.31 22.78
N GLU A 23 -16.16 23.12 22.27
CA GLU A 23 -17.24 22.66 21.40
C GLU A 23 -16.95 22.96 19.93
N ALA A 24 -17.49 22.11 19.03
CA ALA A 24 -17.38 22.33 17.60
C ALA A 24 -18.21 23.56 17.19
N THR A 25 -17.61 24.42 16.38
CA THR A 25 -18.27 25.58 15.79
C THR A 25 -18.91 25.23 14.45
N GLU A 26 -19.61 26.19 13.82
CA GLU A 26 -20.11 26.02 12.45
C GLU A 26 -19.02 26.27 11.37
N ALA A 27 -17.84 26.73 11.75
CA ALA A 27 -16.74 26.97 10.82
C ALA A 27 -16.10 25.62 10.40
N LEU A 28 -15.89 25.47 9.07
CA LEU A 28 -15.32 24.24 8.51
C LEU A 28 -13.80 24.32 8.44
N THR A 29 -13.13 23.27 8.90
CA THR A 29 -11.70 23.07 8.69
C THR A 29 -11.49 22.49 7.29
N LEU A 30 -11.13 23.35 6.34
CA LEU A 30 -10.87 22.98 4.94
C LEU A 30 -9.38 23.13 4.64
N LEU A 31 -8.76 22.07 4.14
CA LEU A 31 -7.35 22.06 3.78
C LEU A 31 -7.17 21.91 2.26
N LYS A 32 -6.33 22.77 1.66
CA LYS A 32 -6.06 22.67 0.23
C LYS A 32 -5.31 21.37 -0.07
N ASN A 33 -5.81 20.56 -1.03
CA ASN A 33 -5.18 19.30 -1.42
C ASN A 33 -3.74 19.48 -1.90
N LYS A 34 -3.40 20.62 -2.53
CA LYS A 34 -2.02 20.95 -2.92
C LYS A 34 -1.03 20.99 -1.74
N ASN A 35 -1.50 21.10 -0.51
CA ASN A 35 -0.62 21.06 0.66
C ASN A 35 -0.09 19.64 0.92
N PHE A 36 -0.74 18.61 0.34
CA PHE A 36 -0.33 17.20 0.41
C PHE A 36 0.63 16.79 -0.71
N THR A 37 1.03 17.70 -1.60
CA THR A 37 2.08 17.42 -2.60
C THR A 37 3.49 17.33 -1.99
N THR A 38 3.62 17.69 -0.72
CA THR A 38 4.80 17.47 0.11
C THR A 38 4.49 16.41 1.18
N HIS A 39 5.11 16.51 2.34
CA HIS A 39 4.89 15.55 3.42
C HIS A 39 3.93 16.09 4.46
N ALA A 40 3.13 15.21 5.04
CA ALA A 40 2.32 15.48 6.21
C ALA A 40 2.58 14.42 7.29
N ALA A 41 2.44 14.79 8.56
CA ALA A 41 2.53 13.88 9.69
C ALA A 41 1.32 14.05 10.60
N ILE A 42 0.67 12.93 10.98
CA ILE A 42 -0.41 12.90 11.97
C ILE A 42 0.15 12.36 13.27
N ILE A 43 0.22 13.21 14.27
CA ILE A 43 0.83 12.90 15.57
C ILE A 43 -0.22 13.00 16.68
N GLY A 44 -0.22 12.04 17.59
CA GLY A 44 -1.12 12.01 18.73
C GLY A 44 -0.98 10.72 19.56
N MET A 45 -1.55 10.70 20.74
CA MET A 45 -1.58 9.51 21.61
C MET A 45 -2.53 8.44 21.06
N THR A 46 -2.46 7.24 21.60
CA THR A 46 -3.42 6.18 21.29
C THR A 46 -4.85 6.64 21.65
N GLY A 47 -5.82 6.38 20.78
CA GLY A 47 -7.20 6.82 20.96
C GLY A 47 -7.48 8.29 20.60
N SER A 48 -6.49 9.07 20.15
CA SER A 48 -6.69 10.49 19.78
C SER A 48 -7.33 10.72 18.40
N GLY A 49 -7.73 9.67 17.69
CA GLY A 49 -8.37 9.79 16.37
C GLY A 49 -7.42 9.88 15.16
N LYS A 50 -6.12 9.57 15.31
CA LYS A 50 -5.14 9.62 14.19
C LYS A 50 -5.58 8.82 12.97
N THR A 51 -5.99 7.57 13.18
CA THR A 51 -6.47 6.69 12.09
C THR A 51 -7.70 7.29 11.42
N GLY A 52 -8.66 7.79 12.21
CA GLY A 52 -9.86 8.45 11.67
C GLY A 52 -9.54 9.69 10.82
N LEU A 53 -8.57 10.53 11.25
CA LEU A 53 -8.13 11.65 10.42
C LEU A 53 -7.45 11.19 9.14
N GLY A 54 -6.64 10.12 9.20
CA GLY A 54 -6.01 9.51 8.04
C GLY A 54 -7.04 8.96 7.05
N VAL A 55 -8.06 8.25 7.55
CA VAL A 55 -9.20 7.76 6.76
C VAL A 55 -9.90 8.93 6.08
N GLY A 56 -10.26 10.00 6.81
CA GLY A 56 -10.92 11.17 6.24
C GLY A 56 -10.11 11.83 5.11
N ILE A 57 -8.79 11.94 5.25
CA ILE A 57 -7.92 12.48 4.18
C ILE A 57 -7.94 11.58 2.94
N ILE A 58 -7.94 10.26 3.11
CA ILE A 58 -7.99 9.29 1.99
C ILE A 58 -9.36 9.35 1.30
N GLU A 59 -10.43 9.46 2.06
CA GLU A 59 -11.79 9.61 1.53
C GLU A 59 -11.92 10.89 0.69
N GLU A 60 -11.43 12.02 1.20
CA GLU A 60 -11.41 13.29 0.46
C GLU A 60 -10.61 13.18 -0.84
N ALA A 61 -9.41 12.59 -0.78
CA ALA A 61 -8.59 12.37 -1.96
C ALA A 61 -9.31 11.50 -3.00
N ALA A 62 -9.95 10.43 -2.56
CA ALA A 62 -10.68 9.51 -3.43
C ALA A 62 -11.90 10.16 -4.10
N ILE A 63 -12.67 10.96 -3.37
CA ILE A 63 -13.81 11.72 -3.90
C ILE A 63 -13.35 12.76 -4.93
N ASP A 64 -12.18 13.37 -4.73
CA ASP A 64 -11.53 14.29 -5.68
C ASP A 64 -10.83 13.57 -6.85
N ASN A 65 -10.98 12.24 -7.01
CA ASN A 65 -10.29 11.40 -8.00
C ASN A 65 -8.76 11.44 -7.90
N ILE A 66 -8.23 11.62 -6.71
CA ILE A 66 -6.79 11.55 -6.44
C ILE A 66 -6.46 10.11 -6.01
N PRO A 67 -5.64 9.38 -6.80
CA PRO A 67 -5.28 8.01 -6.45
C PRO A 67 -4.39 7.96 -5.19
N SER A 68 -4.65 6.98 -4.32
CA SER A 68 -3.90 6.79 -3.09
C SER A 68 -3.30 5.39 -3.01
N ILE A 69 -2.03 5.30 -2.59
CA ILE A 69 -1.38 4.03 -2.24
C ILE A 69 -1.21 4.02 -0.72
N ILE A 70 -1.86 3.05 -0.07
CA ILE A 70 -1.89 2.95 1.39
C ILE A 70 -0.98 1.78 1.81
N ILE A 71 0.08 2.08 2.57
CA ILE A 71 0.94 1.07 3.18
C ILE A 71 0.48 0.87 4.61
N ASP A 72 -0.19 -0.27 4.86
CA ASP A 72 -0.87 -0.57 6.11
C ASP A 72 -0.30 -1.83 6.79
N PRO A 73 0.82 -1.70 7.53
CA PRO A 73 1.40 -2.85 8.23
C PRO A 73 0.53 -3.37 9.37
N LYS A 74 -0.46 -2.59 9.80
CA LYS A 74 -1.32 -2.89 10.94
C LYS A 74 -2.64 -3.55 10.54
N GLY A 75 -3.11 -3.28 9.31
CA GLY A 75 -4.32 -3.86 8.76
C GLY A 75 -5.62 -3.17 9.17
N ASP A 76 -5.56 -1.94 9.71
CA ASP A 76 -6.77 -1.21 10.14
C ASP A 76 -7.34 -0.27 9.05
N MET A 77 -6.65 -0.10 7.91
CA MET A 77 -7.13 0.69 6.77
C MET A 77 -8.05 -0.10 5.81
N GLY A 78 -8.15 -1.41 5.98
CA GLY A 78 -9.07 -2.26 5.21
C GLY A 78 -10.53 -1.83 5.36
N ASP A 79 -10.88 -1.19 6.47
CA ASP A 79 -12.20 -0.65 6.77
C ASP A 79 -12.68 0.39 5.74
N LEU A 80 -11.77 1.03 4.99
CA LEU A 80 -12.10 1.89 3.85
C LEU A 80 -12.93 1.17 2.76
N CYS A 81 -12.90 -0.15 2.72
CA CYS A 81 -13.71 -0.95 1.79
C CYS A 81 -15.12 -1.23 2.32
N LEU A 82 -15.39 -0.98 3.60
CA LEU A 82 -16.67 -1.23 4.25
C LEU A 82 -17.54 0.03 4.15
N THR A 83 -18.18 0.20 3.00
CA THR A 83 -19.06 1.34 2.75
C THR A 83 -20.42 0.87 2.25
N ASP A 84 -21.49 1.36 2.88
CA ASP A 84 -22.86 1.12 2.46
C ASP A 84 -23.65 2.44 2.43
N PRO A 85 -23.90 3.02 1.25
CA PRO A 85 -24.68 4.26 1.11
C PRO A 85 -26.13 4.14 1.57
N SER A 86 -26.66 2.91 1.61
CA SER A 86 -28.03 2.64 2.07
C SER A 86 -28.15 2.60 3.58
N PHE A 87 -27.03 2.39 4.30
CA PHE A 87 -27.01 2.13 5.74
C PHE A 87 -27.95 0.99 6.14
N SER A 88 -27.98 -0.08 5.34
CA SER A 88 -28.85 -1.21 5.62
C SER A 88 -28.36 -2.00 6.83
N PRO A 89 -29.26 -2.37 7.78
CA PRO A 89 -28.87 -3.18 8.94
C PRO A 89 -28.21 -4.51 8.55
N GLU A 90 -28.59 -5.09 7.42
CA GLU A 90 -28.06 -6.35 6.91
C GLU A 90 -26.57 -6.26 6.58
N THR A 91 -26.12 -5.11 6.08
CA THR A 91 -24.69 -4.86 5.79
C THR A 91 -23.88 -4.69 7.07
N PHE A 92 -24.47 -4.13 8.11
CA PHE A 92 -23.82 -3.94 9.41
C PHE A 92 -23.77 -5.21 10.26
N GLU A 93 -24.77 -6.08 10.16
CA GLU A 93 -24.95 -7.25 11.04
C GLU A 93 -23.72 -8.13 11.15
N PRO A 94 -23.01 -8.54 10.05
CA PRO A 94 -21.82 -9.38 10.15
C PRO A 94 -20.70 -8.78 11.00
N TRP A 95 -20.60 -7.45 11.00
CA TRP A 95 -19.51 -6.72 11.67
C TRP A 95 -19.80 -6.41 13.13
N VAL A 96 -21.06 -6.39 13.53
CA VAL A 96 -21.48 -6.05 14.91
C VAL A 96 -22.03 -7.22 15.71
N THR A 97 -22.11 -8.41 15.12
CA THR A 97 -22.71 -9.60 15.75
C THR A 97 -22.00 -10.00 17.05
N ASP A 98 -20.69 -9.98 17.08
CA ASP A 98 -19.92 -10.38 18.29
C ASP A 98 -20.03 -9.31 19.39
N GLU A 99 -20.09 -8.04 19.00
CA GLU A 99 -20.34 -6.95 19.94
C GLU A 99 -21.78 -7.02 20.49
N ALA A 100 -22.76 -7.32 19.66
CA ALA A 100 -24.14 -7.52 20.07
C ALA A 100 -24.23 -8.63 21.12
N LYS A 101 -23.60 -9.79 20.88
CA LYS A 101 -23.54 -10.91 21.83
C LYS A 101 -22.90 -10.50 23.16
N SER A 102 -21.80 -9.74 23.12
CA SER A 102 -21.13 -9.27 24.34
C SER A 102 -21.99 -8.35 25.19
N LYS A 103 -22.98 -7.69 24.57
CA LYS A 103 -23.93 -6.76 25.19
C LYS A 103 -25.29 -7.39 25.45
N GLU A 104 -25.41 -8.71 25.30
CA GLU A 104 -26.66 -9.47 25.45
C GLU A 104 -27.82 -8.90 24.58
N ALA A 105 -27.47 -8.36 23.40
CA ALA A 105 -28.42 -7.78 22.47
C ALA A 105 -28.68 -8.74 21.28
N GLU A 106 -29.87 -8.65 20.72
CA GLU A 106 -30.23 -9.38 19.50
C GLU A 106 -29.46 -8.76 18.31
N PRO A 107 -28.73 -9.55 17.48
CA PRO A 107 -27.84 -9.04 16.44
C PRO A 107 -28.51 -8.10 15.44
N GLN A 108 -29.68 -8.45 14.93
CA GLN A 108 -30.40 -7.62 13.94
C GLN A 108 -30.85 -6.28 14.52
N ALA A 109 -31.37 -6.30 15.76
CA ALA A 109 -31.79 -5.08 16.46
C ALA A 109 -30.58 -4.19 16.74
N TYR A 110 -29.44 -4.79 17.10
CA TYR A 110 -28.19 -4.07 17.35
C TYR A 110 -27.64 -3.47 16.05
N ALA A 111 -27.62 -4.23 14.95
CA ALA A 111 -27.20 -3.76 13.63
C ALA A 111 -28.05 -2.56 13.16
N LYS A 112 -29.38 -2.63 13.33
CA LYS A 112 -30.28 -1.52 13.03
C LYS A 112 -29.96 -0.27 13.85
N LYS A 113 -29.70 -0.44 15.14
CA LYS A 113 -29.29 0.67 16.01
C LYS A 113 -27.98 1.31 15.52
N ILE A 114 -26.98 0.50 15.22
CA ILE A 114 -25.66 0.99 14.79
C ILE A 114 -25.75 1.68 13.43
N SER A 115 -26.45 1.11 12.44
CA SER A 115 -26.63 1.74 11.13
C SER A 115 -27.32 3.11 11.24
N THR A 116 -28.36 3.21 12.11
CA THR A 116 -29.03 4.50 12.38
C THR A 116 -28.06 5.52 12.99
N VAL A 117 -27.28 5.12 14.01
CA VAL A 117 -26.29 6.01 14.66
C VAL A 117 -25.24 6.53 13.66
N TRP A 118 -24.77 5.68 12.75
CA TRP A 118 -23.83 6.10 11.72
C TRP A 118 -24.45 7.08 10.73
N LYS A 119 -25.66 6.82 10.27
CA LYS A 119 -26.38 7.71 9.35
C LYS A 119 -26.63 9.07 9.98
N GLU A 120 -27.22 9.10 11.18
CA GLU A 120 -27.49 10.33 11.92
C GLU A 120 -26.20 11.08 12.26
N GLY A 121 -25.11 10.35 12.58
CA GLY A 121 -23.80 10.91 12.81
C GLY A 121 -23.27 11.69 11.61
N ILE A 122 -23.30 11.08 10.42
CA ILE A 122 -22.86 11.74 9.18
C ILE A 122 -23.73 12.96 8.87
N GLU A 123 -25.05 12.84 8.98
CA GLU A 123 -25.99 13.93 8.72
C GLU A 123 -25.82 15.10 9.71
N SER A 124 -25.54 14.81 10.98
CA SER A 124 -25.32 15.83 12.03
C SER A 124 -24.07 16.69 11.78
N TRP A 125 -23.09 16.14 11.05
CA TRP A 125 -21.92 16.88 10.59
C TRP A 125 -22.11 17.58 9.24
N GLY A 126 -23.35 17.60 8.72
CA GLY A 126 -23.69 18.24 7.46
C GLY A 126 -23.30 17.46 6.22
N GLN A 127 -22.88 16.22 6.39
CA GLN A 127 -22.58 15.31 5.28
C GLN A 127 -23.84 14.63 4.77
N SER A 128 -23.85 14.18 3.51
CA SER A 128 -24.99 13.48 2.92
C SER A 128 -24.64 12.04 2.53
N THR A 129 -25.67 11.22 2.39
CA THR A 129 -25.53 9.85 1.87
C THR A 129 -24.96 9.82 0.45
N ASP A 130 -25.19 10.89 -0.35
CA ASP A 130 -24.58 11.02 -1.69
C ASP A 130 -23.07 11.03 -1.65
N ARG A 131 -22.48 11.59 -0.60
CA ARG A 131 -21.05 11.59 -0.38
C ARG A 131 -20.52 10.19 -0.08
N VAL A 132 -21.26 9.43 0.73
CA VAL A 132 -20.97 8.01 0.97
C VAL A 132 -21.04 7.21 -0.33
N GLN A 133 -22.03 7.50 -1.19
CA GLN A 133 -22.14 6.87 -2.51
C GLN A 133 -20.93 7.18 -3.39
N LYS A 134 -20.50 8.44 -3.47
CA LYS A 134 -19.30 8.83 -4.25
C LYS A 134 -18.07 8.02 -3.82
N PHE A 135 -17.83 7.90 -2.51
CA PHE A 135 -16.72 7.12 -1.99
C PHE A 135 -16.92 5.61 -2.20
N HIS A 136 -18.14 5.11 -2.11
CA HIS A 136 -18.48 3.71 -2.40
C HIS A 136 -18.11 3.33 -3.83
N ASP A 137 -18.36 4.20 -4.80
CA ASP A 137 -18.11 3.97 -6.23
C ASP A 137 -16.63 4.01 -6.60
N VAL A 138 -15.75 4.51 -5.71
CA VAL A 138 -14.31 4.50 -5.95
C VAL A 138 -13.77 3.08 -5.94
N LYS A 139 -13.01 2.71 -6.98
CA LYS A 139 -12.34 1.41 -7.03
C LYS A 139 -11.28 1.30 -5.94
N LYS A 140 -11.48 0.35 -5.04
CA LYS A 140 -10.56 0.01 -3.95
C LYS A 140 -10.01 -1.40 -4.16
N THR A 141 -8.73 -1.61 -3.87
CA THR A 141 -8.10 -2.93 -4.01
C THR A 141 -7.20 -3.17 -2.80
N ILE A 142 -7.41 -4.29 -2.11
CA ILE A 142 -6.57 -4.71 -0.98
C ILE A 142 -5.57 -5.73 -1.49
N TYR A 143 -4.29 -5.37 -1.45
CA TYR A 143 -3.18 -6.27 -1.70
C TYR A 143 -2.71 -6.89 -0.39
N THR A 144 -2.57 -8.22 -0.36
CA THR A 144 -2.18 -8.97 0.84
C THR A 144 -0.89 -9.76 0.58
N PRO A 145 0.29 -9.14 0.76
CA PRO A 145 1.56 -9.84 0.59
C PRO A 145 1.65 -11.05 1.51
N GLY A 146 1.99 -12.22 0.96
CA GLY A 146 2.09 -13.47 1.73
C GLY A 146 0.76 -14.10 2.17
N SER A 147 -0.38 -13.59 1.69
CA SER A 147 -1.72 -14.13 1.98
C SER A 147 -2.57 -14.16 0.72
N SER A 148 -3.48 -15.11 0.66
CA SER A 148 -4.49 -15.23 -0.40
C SER A 148 -5.84 -14.59 -0.03
N ALA A 149 -5.92 -13.88 1.10
CA ALA A 149 -7.17 -13.26 1.55
C ALA A 149 -7.63 -12.09 0.67
N GLY A 150 -6.70 -11.39 0.03
CA GLY A 150 -6.96 -10.34 -0.94
C GLY A 150 -6.22 -10.59 -2.25
N VAL A 151 -5.79 -9.53 -2.94
CA VAL A 151 -5.03 -9.64 -4.18
C VAL A 151 -3.56 -9.91 -3.85
N SER A 152 -3.03 -11.03 -4.34
CA SER A 152 -1.63 -11.37 -4.16
C SER A 152 -0.72 -10.41 -4.92
N ILE A 153 0.44 -10.10 -4.34
CA ILE A 153 1.49 -9.34 -5.03
C ILE A 153 2.40 -10.34 -5.75
N ASN A 154 2.50 -10.19 -7.06
CA ASN A 154 3.46 -10.96 -7.84
C ASN A 154 4.81 -10.26 -7.87
N VAL A 155 5.77 -10.76 -7.09
CA VAL A 155 7.16 -10.24 -7.06
C VAL A 155 7.93 -10.68 -8.32
N MET A 156 7.44 -11.72 -9.00
CA MET A 156 8.10 -12.32 -10.16
C MET A 156 8.01 -11.47 -11.43
N SER A 157 7.03 -10.57 -11.52
CA SER A 157 6.93 -9.64 -12.65
C SER A 157 8.15 -8.71 -12.78
N SER A 158 8.91 -8.52 -11.70
CA SER A 158 10.14 -7.72 -11.72
C SER A 158 11.34 -8.43 -12.39
N LEU A 159 11.19 -9.69 -12.82
CA LEU A 159 12.20 -10.46 -13.53
C LEU A 159 12.03 -10.42 -15.06
N GLU A 160 10.91 -9.92 -15.53
CA GLU A 160 10.70 -9.63 -16.95
C GLU A 160 11.67 -8.52 -17.42
N VAL A 161 11.90 -8.48 -18.74
CA VAL A 161 12.72 -7.42 -19.33
C VAL A 161 12.03 -6.07 -19.08
N PRO A 162 12.73 -5.11 -18.46
CA PRO A 162 12.15 -3.78 -18.23
C PRO A 162 11.78 -3.08 -19.55
N PRO A 163 10.79 -2.17 -19.53
CA PRO A 163 10.48 -1.34 -20.69
C PRO A 163 11.71 -0.58 -21.21
N ALA A 164 11.74 -0.31 -22.51
CA ALA A 164 12.88 0.36 -23.17
C ALA A 164 13.29 1.67 -22.47
N GLN A 165 12.32 2.45 -21.99
CA GLN A 165 12.56 3.69 -21.25
C GLN A 165 13.43 3.50 -19.99
N ILE A 166 13.33 2.35 -19.33
CA ILE A 166 14.18 2.02 -18.16
C ILE A 166 15.56 1.54 -18.64
N LEU A 167 15.62 0.76 -19.72
CA LEU A 167 16.88 0.22 -20.23
C LEU A 167 17.78 1.31 -20.84
N GLU A 168 17.21 2.36 -21.39
CA GLU A 168 17.91 3.45 -22.07
C GLU A 168 18.45 4.53 -21.10
N ASP A 169 17.83 4.66 -19.91
CA ASP A 169 18.28 5.58 -18.86
C ASP A 169 19.15 4.86 -17.82
N SER A 170 20.43 5.18 -17.78
CA SER A 170 21.41 4.46 -16.94
C SER A 170 21.12 4.55 -15.45
N ASP A 171 20.62 5.69 -14.95
CA ASP A 171 20.35 5.90 -13.52
C ASP A 171 19.09 5.17 -13.10
N THR A 172 18.05 5.23 -13.92
CA THR A 172 16.80 4.50 -13.73
C THR A 172 17.05 2.99 -13.81
N PHE A 173 17.83 2.52 -14.79
CA PHE A 173 18.20 1.12 -14.91
C PHE A 173 18.98 0.62 -13.69
N ALA A 174 19.99 1.37 -13.24
CA ALA A 174 20.77 1.01 -12.06
C ALA A 174 19.91 0.92 -10.79
N SER A 175 18.98 1.86 -10.62
CA SER A 175 18.03 1.87 -9.50
C SER A 175 17.07 0.67 -9.55
N TYR A 176 16.54 0.36 -10.72
CA TYR A 176 15.63 -0.77 -10.95
C TYR A 176 16.35 -2.10 -10.72
N LEU A 177 17.54 -2.28 -11.28
CA LEU A 177 18.40 -3.44 -11.07
C LEU A 177 18.74 -3.65 -9.59
N LYS A 178 19.11 -2.57 -8.90
CA LYS A 178 19.40 -2.60 -7.46
C LYS A 178 18.18 -3.07 -6.66
N SER A 179 17.03 -2.50 -6.92
CA SER A 179 15.78 -2.86 -6.24
C SER A 179 15.44 -4.34 -6.46
N THR A 180 15.46 -4.81 -7.71
CA THR A 180 15.16 -6.20 -8.06
C THR A 180 16.13 -7.18 -7.42
N THR A 181 17.44 -6.91 -7.52
CA THR A 181 18.47 -7.79 -6.97
C THR A 181 18.41 -7.88 -5.45
N THR A 182 18.25 -6.73 -4.77
CA THR A 182 18.13 -6.69 -3.31
C THR A 182 16.86 -7.40 -2.83
N SER A 183 15.74 -7.21 -3.52
CA SER A 183 14.47 -7.88 -3.20
C SER A 183 14.59 -9.39 -3.30
N LEU A 184 15.19 -9.91 -4.38
CA LEU A 184 15.42 -11.35 -4.56
C LEU A 184 16.29 -11.94 -3.44
N LEU A 185 17.40 -11.28 -3.11
CA LEU A 185 18.28 -11.75 -2.03
C LEU A 185 17.59 -11.70 -0.66
N SER A 186 16.75 -10.69 -0.43
CA SER A 186 15.98 -10.58 0.80
C SER A 186 14.96 -11.70 0.96
N LEU A 187 14.36 -12.20 -0.13
CA LEU A 187 13.42 -13.34 -0.10
C LEU A 187 14.10 -14.63 0.41
N VAL A 188 15.39 -14.80 0.16
CA VAL A 188 16.18 -15.93 0.66
C VAL A 188 16.96 -15.61 1.93
N GLY A 189 16.61 -14.51 2.62
CA GLY A 189 17.17 -14.12 3.91
C GLY A 189 18.60 -13.56 3.83
N ILE A 190 19.01 -13.05 2.66
CA ILE A 190 20.32 -12.40 2.48
C ILE A 190 20.12 -10.89 2.46
N ASN A 191 20.63 -10.22 3.49
CA ASN A 191 20.70 -8.76 3.52
C ASN A 191 21.99 -8.32 2.84
N ALA A 192 21.91 -8.04 1.55
CA ALA A 192 23.07 -7.79 0.71
C ALA A 192 23.36 -6.29 0.54
N ASP A 193 24.60 -5.89 0.81
CA ASP A 193 25.11 -4.58 0.42
C ASP A 193 25.46 -4.58 -1.08
N PRO A 194 24.94 -3.62 -1.88
CA PRO A 194 25.20 -3.57 -3.33
C PRO A 194 26.66 -3.41 -3.73
N LEU A 195 27.52 -2.87 -2.85
CA LEU A 195 28.92 -2.61 -3.13
C LEU A 195 29.85 -3.73 -2.64
N GLU A 196 29.45 -4.48 -1.59
CA GLU A 196 30.34 -5.42 -0.91
C GLU A 196 29.91 -6.88 -1.08
N SER A 197 28.61 -7.15 -1.22
CA SER A 197 28.10 -8.52 -1.30
C SER A 197 28.42 -9.18 -2.62
N LYS A 198 29.15 -10.28 -2.57
CA LYS A 198 29.48 -11.11 -3.76
C LYS A 198 28.22 -11.71 -4.39
N GLU A 199 27.23 -12.10 -3.58
CA GLU A 199 25.91 -12.58 -4.01
C GLU A 199 25.19 -11.53 -4.84
N TYR A 200 25.19 -10.28 -4.36
CA TYR A 200 24.58 -9.17 -5.08
C TYR A 200 25.26 -8.94 -6.42
N ILE A 201 26.58 -8.86 -6.43
CA ILE A 201 27.36 -8.59 -7.65
C ILE A 201 27.15 -9.68 -8.70
N LEU A 202 27.16 -10.97 -8.28
CA LEU A 202 26.89 -12.09 -9.17
C LEU A 202 25.49 -12.01 -9.77
N LEU A 203 24.48 -11.84 -8.92
CA LEU A 203 23.08 -11.84 -9.33
C LEU A 203 22.76 -10.62 -10.20
N ALA A 204 23.23 -9.43 -9.82
CA ALA A 204 23.09 -8.22 -10.63
C ALA A 204 23.70 -8.37 -12.02
N GLN A 205 24.85 -9.05 -12.15
CA GLN A 205 25.46 -9.31 -13.44
C GLN A 205 24.68 -10.32 -14.28
N ILE A 206 24.10 -11.35 -13.67
CA ILE A 206 23.22 -12.30 -14.34
C ILE A 206 22.01 -11.57 -14.90
N ILE A 207 21.30 -10.79 -14.07
CA ILE A 207 20.11 -10.05 -14.46
C ILE A 207 20.43 -9.05 -15.56
N THR A 208 21.49 -8.24 -15.39
CA THR A 208 21.90 -7.25 -16.38
C THR A 208 22.14 -7.88 -17.75
N LYS A 209 22.89 -8.99 -17.79
CA LYS A 209 23.19 -9.65 -19.07
C LYS A 209 21.96 -10.23 -19.74
N SER A 210 21.03 -10.78 -18.96
CA SER A 210 19.80 -11.33 -19.50
C SER A 210 18.90 -10.22 -20.03
N TRP A 211 18.68 -9.15 -19.29
CA TRP A 211 17.85 -8.03 -19.74
C TRP A 211 18.41 -7.31 -20.96
N LEU A 212 19.75 -7.09 -21.01
CA LEU A 212 20.38 -6.50 -22.19
C LEU A 212 20.35 -7.44 -23.41
N ALA A 213 20.20 -8.75 -23.20
CA ALA A 213 19.98 -9.72 -24.25
C ALA A 213 18.47 -9.88 -24.62
N ASN A 214 17.60 -9.02 -24.04
CA ASN A 214 16.14 -9.10 -24.19
C ASN A 214 15.57 -10.46 -23.72
N GLU A 215 16.17 -11.05 -22.70
CA GLU A 215 15.77 -12.31 -22.09
C GLU A 215 15.14 -12.07 -20.73
N GLY A 216 13.83 -12.31 -20.58
CA GLY A 216 13.14 -12.35 -19.30
C GLY A 216 13.63 -13.53 -18.45
N LEU A 217 13.59 -13.37 -17.14
CA LEU A 217 14.06 -14.37 -16.19
C LEU A 217 12.91 -14.98 -15.40
N SER A 218 13.03 -16.27 -15.10
CA SER A 218 12.27 -16.96 -14.07
C SER A 218 13.19 -17.33 -12.89
N ILE A 219 12.64 -17.76 -11.77
CA ILE A 219 13.45 -18.26 -10.65
C ILE A 219 14.31 -19.44 -11.08
N GLU A 220 13.73 -20.41 -11.80
CA GLU A 220 14.46 -21.56 -12.30
C GLU A 220 15.58 -21.13 -13.26
N GLY A 221 15.30 -20.13 -14.11
CA GLY A 221 16.29 -19.56 -15.02
C GLY A 221 17.45 -18.88 -14.25
N ILE A 222 17.16 -18.15 -13.18
CA ILE A 222 18.17 -17.54 -12.31
C ILE A 222 19.01 -18.62 -11.62
N ILE A 223 18.37 -19.62 -11.03
CA ILE A 223 19.07 -20.75 -10.38
C ILE A 223 20.02 -21.43 -11.38
N GLY A 224 19.53 -21.73 -12.60
CA GLY A 224 20.35 -22.28 -13.66
C GLY A 224 21.55 -21.40 -14.02
N LYS A 225 21.35 -20.10 -14.12
CA LYS A 225 22.41 -19.13 -14.43
C LYS A 225 23.37 -18.87 -13.26
N ILE A 226 22.96 -19.03 -12.00
CA ILE A 226 23.84 -19.02 -10.82
C ILE A 226 24.79 -20.21 -10.86
N LEU A 227 24.27 -21.41 -11.15
CA LEU A 227 25.08 -22.63 -11.24
C LEU A 227 26.03 -22.61 -12.44
N ASN A 228 25.54 -22.16 -13.61
CA ASN A 228 26.27 -22.11 -14.86
C ASN A 228 26.17 -20.72 -15.52
N PRO A 229 26.88 -19.71 -15.01
CA PRO A 229 26.84 -18.37 -15.59
C PRO A 229 27.38 -18.33 -17.01
N SER A 230 26.76 -17.51 -17.87
CA SER A 230 27.19 -17.31 -19.26
C SER A 230 28.50 -16.52 -19.40
N PHE A 231 29.10 -16.12 -18.30
CA PHE A 231 30.33 -15.33 -18.26
C PHE A 231 31.39 -16.02 -17.38
N LYS A 232 32.64 -15.79 -17.72
CA LYS A 232 33.79 -16.38 -17.02
C LYS A 232 34.54 -15.42 -16.09
N LYS A 233 34.15 -14.15 -16.07
CA LYS A 233 34.79 -13.10 -15.26
C LYS A 233 33.74 -12.13 -14.70
N ILE A 234 34.04 -11.59 -13.54
CA ILE A 234 33.36 -10.45 -12.92
C ILE A 234 34.39 -9.34 -12.78
N GLY A 235 34.22 -8.24 -13.51
CA GLY A 235 35.27 -7.24 -13.64
C GLY A 235 36.55 -7.87 -14.23
N VAL A 236 37.62 -7.78 -13.50
CA VAL A 236 38.94 -8.34 -13.88
C VAL A 236 39.20 -9.75 -13.34
N LEU A 237 38.41 -10.21 -12.39
CA LEU A 237 38.62 -11.48 -11.68
C LEU A 237 37.97 -12.64 -12.42
N PRO A 238 38.60 -13.82 -12.50
CA PRO A 238 37.94 -15.06 -12.89
C PRO A 238 36.75 -15.32 -11.96
N LEU A 239 35.66 -15.85 -12.52
CA LEU A 239 34.42 -16.09 -11.77
C LEU A 239 34.63 -17.03 -10.58
N ASP A 240 35.42 -18.12 -10.77
CA ASP A 240 35.64 -19.11 -9.71
C ASP A 240 36.52 -18.58 -8.58
N ASP A 241 37.38 -17.57 -8.85
CA ASP A 241 38.14 -16.86 -7.82
C ASP A 241 37.25 -15.85 -7.08
N PHE A 242 36.32 -15.21 -7.77
CA PHE A 242 35.42 -14.26 -7.18
C PHE A 242 34.31 -14.93 -6.36
N TYR A 243 33.61 -15.92 -6.95
CA TYR A 243 32.51 -16.65 -6.33
C TYR A 243 32.58 -18.13 -6.72
N PRO A 244 33.22 -18.98 -5.91
CA PRO A 244 33.49 -20.39 -6.20
C PRO A 244 32.23 -21.21 -6.46
N GLN A 245 32.35 -22.30 -7.21
CA GLN A 245 31.23 -23.17 -7.57
C GLN A 245 30.43 -23.67 -6.36
N ASN A 246 31.11 -24.03 -5.26
CA ASN A 246 30.45 -24.46 -4.03
C ASN A 246 29.57 -23.35 -3.41
N ASP A 247 29.99 -22.10 -3.50
CA ASP A 247 29.22 -20.97 -2.95
C ASP A 247 28.06 -20.62 -3.89
N ARG A 248 28.23 -20.76 -5.23
CA ARG A 248 27.13 -20.68 -6.19
C ARG A 248 26.06 -21.75 -5.90
N PHE A 249 26.49 -22.98 -5.60
CA PHE A 249 25.56 -24.05 -5.23
C PHE A 249 24.79 -23.72 -3.95
N LYS A 250 25.47 -23.21 -2.90
CA LYS A 250 24.80 -22.78 -1.67
C LYS A 250 23.78 -21.66 -1.90
N LEU A 251 24.10 -20.69 -2.77
CA LEU A 251 23.16 -19.63 -3.12
C LEU A 251 21.95 -20.15 -3.90
N ALA A 252 22.17 -21.04 -4.85
CA ALA A 252 21.13 -21.63 -5.70
C ALA A 252 20.17 -22.56 -4.94
N THR A 253 20.56 -23.05 -3.75
CA THR A 253 19.76 -23.96 -2.92
C THR A 253 19.04 -23.26 -1.75
N LYS A 254 19.18 -21.95 -1.61
CA LYS A 254 18.43 -21.13 -0.67
C LYS A 254 17.08 -20.74 -1.25
#